data_a0d1f7988d9c56cfa3007456ef4e06d6
#
_entry.id   a0d1f7988d9c56cfa3007456ef4e06d6
#
_cell.length_a   1.000
_cell.length_b   1.000
_cell.length_c   1.000
_cell.angle_alpha   90.00
_cell.angle_beta   90.00
_cell.angle_gamma   90.00
#
_symmetry.space_group_name_H-M   'P 1'
#
loop_
_entity.id
_entity.type
_entity.pdbx_description
1 polymer ?
#
loop_
_entity_poly.entity_id
_entity_poly.type
_entity_poly.pdbx_seq_one_letter_code
_entity_poly.pdbx_strand_id
1 'polypeptide(L)'
;STQALDRASHLRKRVGQVFHQRVVGQEALRTALVSTLLAGGHILLESVPGLAKTTAAQTLAAAVDGSFHRIQCTPDLMPNDIVGTQIFNYATGQFTTQLGPVHANVVLLDEINRSSAKTQSAMLEAMQEKQTSIGGENYALPDPFMVLATQNPIEEEGTYVLPEAQMDRFLMKEVLTYPTPPQELEILQRIATGQMTRPLTAQPISLDDVRFLRGLVDDVYVDDSIKRYVVDLINTTRFSGPRPVPGLERHVRVGASPRGGIALMRVGQAHAILAGRAC
;
A
#
# COMPACT_ATOMS: atom_id res chain seq x y z
N SER A 1 14.59 -23.04 1.16
CA SER A 1 16.00 -23.43 1.11
C SER A 1 16.89 -22.24 1.51
N THR A 2 18.10 -22.47 2.02
CA THR A 2 19.06 -21.42 2.40
C THR A 2 19.34 -20.48 1.23
N GLN A 3 19.54 -21.02 0.03
CA GLN A 3 19.76 -20.23 -1.18
C GLN A 3 18.63 -19.24 -1.50
N ALA A 4 17.37 -19.62 -1.25
CA ALA A 4 16.24 -18.73 -1.46
C ALA A 4 16.24 -17.56 -0.46
N LEU A 5 16.61 -17.81 0.80
CA LEU A 5 16.74 -16.77 1.82
C LEU A 5 17.91 -15.83 1.55
N ASP A 6 19.03 -16.36 1.06
CA ASP A 6 20.17 -15.54 0.64
C ASP A 6 19.81 -14.62 -0.52
N ARG A 7 19.08 -15.14 -1.53
CA ARG A 7 18.53 -14.33 -2.61
C ARG A 7 17.59 -13.26 -2.09
N ALA A 8 16.67 -13.61 -1.19
CA ALA A 8 15.73 -12.66 -0.59
C ALA A 8 16.47 -11.54 0.18
N SER A 9 17.53 -11.89 0.92
CA SER A 9 18.35 -10.92 1.63
C SER A 9 19.04 -9.95 0.66
N HIS A 10 19.54 -10.44 -0.47
CA HIS A 10 20.14 -9.61 -1.50
C HIS A 10 19.14 -8.65 -2.14
N LEU A 11 17.96 -9.16 -2.50
CA LEU A 11 16.87 -8.35 -3.08
C LEU A 11 16.42 -7.26 -2.11
N ARG A 12 16.24 -7.60 -0.83
CA ARG A 12 15.92 -6.64 0.23
C ARG A 12 16.93 -5.49 0.33
N LYS A 13 18.23 -5.82 0.28
CA LYS A 13 19.29 -4.80 0.32
C LYS A 13 19.20 -3.85 -0.85
N ARG A 14 18.93 -4.35 -2.07
CA ARG A 14 18.76 -3.51 -3.27
C ARG A 14 17.58 -2.55 -3.12
N VAL A 15 16.42 -3.02 -2.68
CA VAL A 15 15.25 -2.17 -2.39
C VAL A 15 15.62 -1.10 -1.35
N GLY A 16 16.28 -1.48 -0.26
CA GLY A 16 16.73 -0.54 0.77
C GLY A 16 17.67 0.53 0.24
N GLN A 17 18.57 0.19 -0.67
CA GLN A 17 19.47 1.15 -1.31
C GLN A 17 18.74 2.19 -2.16
N VAL A 18 17.71 1.78 -2.91
CA VAL A 18 16.87 2.72 -3.68
C VAL A 18 16.15 3.69 -2.74
N PHE A 19 15.54 3.18 -1.67
CA PHE A 19 14.90 4.04 -0.66
C PHE A 19 15.88 5.02 -0.03
N HIS A 20 17.06 4.56 0.36
CA HIS A 20 18.09 5.42 0.98
C HIS A 20 18.50 6.60 0.08
N GLN A 21 18.49 6.43 -1.23
CA GLN A 21 18.82 7.50 -2.18
C GLN A 21 17.73 8.56 -2.30
N ARG A 22 16.47 8.24 -2.04
CA ARG A 22 15.31 9.10 -2.28
C ARG A 22 14.58 9.58 -1.04
N VAL A 23 14.60 8.79 0.02
CA VAL A 23 13.83 9.05 1.24
C VAL A 23 14.79 9.18 2.41
N VAL A 24 14.66 10.26 3.16
CA VAL A 24 15.43 10.49 4.40
C VAL A 24 14.59 10.04 5.57
N GLY A 25 15.14 9.16 6.40
CA GLY A 25 14.42 8.61 7.54
C GLY A 25 13.21 7.76 7.09
N GLN A 26 12.09 7.86 7.83
CA GLN A 26 10.84 7.16 7.49
C GLN A 26 10.99 5.62 7.39
N GLU A 27 11.80 5.04 8.29
CA GLU A 27 12.06 3.60 8.31
C GLU A 27 10.79 2.76 8.52
N ALA A 28 9.88 3.24 9.37
CA ALA A 28 8.59 2.59 9.60
C ALA A 28 7.76 2.57 8.31
N LEU A 29 7.67 3.70 7.60
CA LEU A 29 6.95 3.80 6.34
C LEU A 29 7.57 2.86 5.29
N ARG A 30 8.89 2.85 5.13
CA ARG A 30 9.58 1.94 4.21
C ARG A 30 9.23 0.49 4.52
N THR A 31 9.33 0.09 5.78
CA THR A 31 9.03 -1.26 6.23
C THR A 31 7.56 -1.61 5.97
N ALA A 32 6.63 -0.70 6.27
CA ALA A 32 5.21 -0.88 6.02
C ALA A 32 4.91 -1.05 4.51
N LEU A 33 5.51 -0.21 3.66
CA LEU A 33 5.32 -0.28 2.21
C LEU A 33 5.82 -1.61 1.62
N VAL A 34 7.05 -2.00 1.97
CA VAL A 34 7.64 -3.24 1.46
C VAL A 34 6.90 -4.46 2.00
N SER A 35 6.56 -4.48 3.28
CA SER A 35 5.78 -5.58 3.87
C SER A 35 4.40 -5.71 3.23
N THR A 36 3.71 -4.60 2.96
CA THR A 36 2.40 -4.60 2.30
C THR A 36 2.51 -5.12 0.87
N LEU A 37 3.52 -4.69 0.12
CA LEU A 37 3.77 -5.18 -1.24
C LEU A 37 4.01 -6.70 -1.26
N LEU A 38 4.85 -7.20 -0.36
CA LEU A 38 5.17 -8.63 -0.27
C LEU A 38 4.01 -9.46 0.27
N ALA A 39 3.20 -8.92 1.15
CA ALA A 39 1.99 -9.56 1.64
C ALA A 39 0.83 -9.53 0.62
N GLY A 40 0.98 -8.81 -0.49
CA GLY A 40 -0.03 -8.74 -1.56
C GLY A 40 -1.25 -7.89 -1.21
N GLY A 41 -1.09 -6.90 -0.33
CA GLY A 41 -2.15 -6.02 0.15
C GLY A 41 -2.03 -4.58 -0.32
N HIS A 42 -2.84 -3.72 0.29
CA HIS A 42 -2.88 -2.28 0.08
C HIS A 42 -2.71 -1.56 1.42
N ILE A 43 -2.26 -0.31 1.40
CA ILE A 43 -1.96 0.46 2.61
C ILE A 43 -2.73 1.77 2.64
N LEU A 44 -3.24 2.13 3.81
CA LEU A 44 -3.81 3.44 4.10
C LEU A 44 -2.78 4.26 4.89
N LEU A 45 -2.43 5.43 4.36
CA LEU A 45 -1.51 6.36 5.00
C LEU A 45 -2.31 7.54 5.59
N GLU A 46 -2.15 7.76 6.87
CA GLU A 46 -2.72 8.93 7.53
C GLU A 46 -1.61 9.93 7.81
N SER A 47 -1.73 11.12 7.27
CA SER A 47 -0.70 12.13 7.45
C SER A 47 -1.20 13.53 7.19
N VAL A 48 -0.56 14.49 7.85
CA VAL A 48 -0.67 15.90 7.48
C VAL A 48 -0.02 16.17 6.12
N PRO A 49 -0.39 17.28 5.44
CA PRO A 49 0.24 17.69 4.18
C PRO A 49 1.75 17.91 4.33
N GLY A 50 2.50 17.75 3.23
CA GLY A 50 3.93 18.05 3.16
C GLY A 50 4.86 16.94 3.61
N LEU A 51 4.37 15.78 4.00
CA LEU A 51 5.18 14.59 4.24
C LEU A 51 5.40 13.81 2.93
N ALA A 52 6.53 13.14 2.81
CA ALA A 52 7.06 12.55 1.58
C ALA A 52 6.27 11.34 1.01
N LYS A 53 4.93 11.38 1.03
CA LYS A 53 4.05 10.30 0.57
C LYS A 53 4.25 9.96 -0.91
N THR A 54 4.22 10.99 -1.75
CA THR A 54 4.43 10.84 -3.20
C THR A 54 5.82 10.32 -3.50
N THR A 55 6.84 10.89 -2.86
CA THR A 55 8.23 10.43 -3.02
C THR A 55 8.38 8.98 -2.58
N ALA A 56 7.78 8.57 -1.47
CA ALA A 56 7.85 7.19 -0.99
C ALA A 56 7.15 6.21 -1.95
N ALA A 57 5.98 6.58 -2.48
CA ALA A 57 5.25 5.77 -3.45
C ALA A 57 6.01 5.62 -4.78
N GLN A 58 6.56 6.72 -5.32
CA GLN A 58 7.40 6.70 -6.51
C GLN A 58 8.67 5.88 -6.29
N THR A 59 9.27 5.99 -5.10
CA THR A 59 10.47 5.24 -4.74
C THR A 59 10.19 3.74 -4.66
N LEU A 60 9.05 3.34 -4.10
CA LEU A 60 8.63 1.93 -4.07
C LEU A 60 8.51 1.38 -5.50
N ALA A 61 7.82 2.09 -6.39
CA ALA A 61 7.67 1.68 -7.79
C ALA A 61 9.03 1.59 -8.49
N ALA A 62 9.90 2.58 -8.30
CA ALA A 62 11.24 2.59 -8.86
C ALA A 62 12.10 1.44 -8.32
N ALA A 63 11.96 1.08 -7.04
CA ALA A 63 12.73 0.01 -6.40
C ALA A 63 12.39 -1.37 -6.97
N VAL A 64 11.21 -1.55 -7.55
CA VAL A 64 10.73 -2.82 -8.11
C VAL A 64 10.59 -2.78 -9.65
N ASP A 65 11.12 -1.76 -10.28
CA ASP A 65 11.00 -1.52 -11.73
C ASP A 65 9.55 -1.59 -12.23
N GLY A 66 8.64 -1.07 -11.41
CA GLY A 66 7.20 -1.07 -11.66
C GLY A 66 6.69 0.28 -12.16
N SER A 67 5.53 0.27 -12.82
CA SER A 67 4.82 1.48 -13.21
C SER A 67 4.18 2.17 -12.00
N PHE A 68 4.10 3.51 -12.08
CA PHE A 68 3.54 4.36 -11.04
C PHE A 68 2.55 5.36 -11.61
N HIS A 69 1.37 5.46 -10.98
CA HIS A 69 0.44 6.56 -11.25
C HIS A 69 -0.02 7.20 -9.93
N ARG A 70 -0.16 8.53 -9.96
CA ARG A 70 -0.78 9.31 -8.89
C ARG A 70 -2.16 9.77 -9.33
N ILE A 71 -3.15 9.56 -8.48
CA ILE A 71 -4.51 10.04 -8.66
C ILE A 71 -4.81 11.00 -7.51
N GLN A 72 -4.99 12.28 -7.85
CA GLN A 72 -5.47 13.27 -6.88
C GLN A 72 -6.97 13.14 -6.74
N CYS A 73 -7.45 12.76 -5.58
CA CYS A 73 -8.88 12.63 -5.31
C CYS A 73 -9.50 14.01 -5.06
N THR A 74 -10.58 14.30 -5.76
CA THR A 74 -11.36 15.54 -5.66
C THR A 74 -12.84 15.19 -5.65
N PRO A 75 -13.75 16.09 -5.19
CA PRO A 75 -15.19 15.81 -5.16
C PRO A 75 -15.82 15.55 -6.54
N ASP A 76 -15.23 16.09 -7.59
CA ASP A 76 -15.67 15.94 -8.98
C ASP A 76 -15.06 14.77 -9.73
N LEU A 77 -14.08 14.08 -9.12
CA LEU A 77 -13.47 12.88 -9.68
C LEU A 77 -14.51 11.76 -9.86
N MET A 78 -14.64 11.28 -11.10
CA MET A 78 -15.58 10.23 -11.46
C MET A 78 -14.92 8.86 -11.50
N PRO A 79 -15.66 7.76 -11.28
CA PRO A 79 -15.11 6.40 -11.39
C PRO A 79 -14.39 6.13 -12.71
N ASN A 80 -14.91 6.62 -13.83
CA ASN A 80 -14.28 6.44 -15.16
C ASN A 80 -12.94 7.15 -15.30
N ASP A 81 -12.71 8.22 -14.54
CA ASP A 81 -11.40 8.91 -14.51
C ASP A 81 -10.31 8.01 -13.92
N ILE A 82 -10.69 7.02 -13.16
CA ILE A 82 -9.81 6.07 -12.47
C ILE A 82 -9.65 4.78 -13.27
N VAL A 83 -10.76 4.15 -13.63
CA VAL A 83 -10.76 2.82 -14.25
C VAL A 83 -10.51 2.87 -15.74
N GLY A 84 -10.94 3.94 -16.41
CA GLY A 84 -10.87 4.10 -17.85
C GLY A 84 -12.23 4.21 -18.52
N THR A 85 -12.22 4.41 -19.82
CA THR A 85 -13.44 4.63 -20.62
C THR A 85 -13.27 4.09 -22.02
N GLN A 86 -14.40 3.97 -22.72
CA GLN A 86 -14.41 3.73 -24.17
C GLN A 86 -14.54 5.04 -24.92
N ILE A 87 -13.71 5.22 -25.95
CA ILE A 87 -13.72 6.37 -26.84
C ILE A 87 -14.20 5.91 -28.22
N PHE A 88 -15.23 6.57 -28.73
CA PHE A 88 -15.72 6.30 -30.08
C PHE A 88 -14.80 6.97 -31.11
N ASN A 89 -14.26 6.16 -32.02
CA ASN A 89 -13.45 6.66 -33.12
C ASN A 89 -14.34 6.90 -34.35
N TYR A 90 -14.62 8.15 -34.65
CA TYR A 90 -15.48 8.54 -35.78
C TYR A 90 -14.91 8.13 -37.15
N ALA A 91 -13.57 8.02 -37.28
CA ALA A 91 -12.94 7.63 -38.54
C ALA A 91 -13.10 6.13 -38.84
N THR A 92 -13.14 5.28 -37.82
CA THR A 92 -13.24 3.82 -37.97
C THR A 92 -14.64 3.30 -37.63
N GLY A 93 -15.50 4.11 -37.02
CA GLY A 93 -16.82 3.68 -36.51
C GLY A 93 -16.76 2.71 -35.34
N GLN A 94 -15.62 2.59 -34.65
CA GLN A 94 -15.40 1.63 -33.61
C GLN A 94 -15.11 2.30 -32.26
N PHE A 95 -15.41 1.60 -31.16
CA PHE A 95 -14.98 2.00 -29.82
C PHE A 95 -13.56 1.48 -29.54
N THR A 96 -12.75 2.32 -28.93
CA THR A 96 -11.41 1.99 -28.41
C THR A 96 -11.42 2.14 -26.91
N THR A 97 -10.92 1.15 -26.17
CA THR A 97 -10.80 1.21 -24.73
C THR A 97 -9.53 1.98 -24.35
N GLN A 98 -9.68 2.99 -23.52
CA GLN A 98 -8.59 3.69 -22.87
C GLN A 98 -8.55 3.30 -21.40
N LEU A 99 -7.50 2.60 -20.99
CA LEU A 99 -7.29 2.21 -19.60
C LEU A 99 -6.98 3.44 -18.74
N GLY A 100 -7.59 3.50 -17.56
CA GLY A 100 -7.37 4.58 -16.62
C GLY A 100 -6.10 4.40 -15.77
N PRO A 101 -5.76 5.42 -14.96
CA PRO A 101 -4.52 5.46 -14.18
C PRO A 101 -4.42 4.36 -13.09
N VAL A 102 -5.51 3.67 -12.75
CA VAL A 102 -5.45 2.52 -11.83
C VAL A 102 -4.65 1.36 -12.42
N HIS A 103 -4.49 1.31 -13.73
CA HIS A 103 -3.71 0.29 -14.42
C HIS A 103 -2.20 0.57 -14.33
N ALA A 104 -1.67 0.48 -13.13
CA ALA A 104 -0.25 0.56 -12.82
C ALA A 104 0.10 -0.39 -11.68
N ASN A 105 1.38 -0.74 -11.52
CA ASN A 105 1.82 -1.61 -10.43
C ASN A 105 1.66 -0.94 -9.05
N VAL A 106 1.98 0.34 -8.96
CA VAL A 106 1.86 1.15 -7.75
C VAL A 106 0.99 2.36 -8.05
N VAL A 107 -0.09 2.51 -7.32
CA VAL A 107 -1.03 3.61 -7.47
C VAL A 107 -1.13 4.37 -6.15
N LEU A 108 -0.87 5.68 -6.20
CA LEU A 108 -1.09 6.59 -5.09
C LEU A 108 -2.45 7.27 -5.25
N LEU A 109 -3.37 6.97 -4.36
CA LEU A 109 -4.64 7.68 -4.23
C LEU A 109 -4.49 8.79 -3.19
N ASP A 110 -4.21 9.99 -3.64
CA ASP A 110 -3.95 11.09 -2.73
C ASP A 110 -5.27 11.72 -2.27
N GLU A 111 -5.43 11.80 -0.94
CA GLU A 111 -6.61 12.37 -0.28
C GLU A 111 -7.93 11.65 -0.65
N ILE A 112 -7.98 10.32 -0.48
CA ILE A 112 -9.13 9.49 -0.86
C ILE A 112 -10.45 9.97 -0.23
N ASN A 113 -10.40 10.54 0.97
CA ASN A 113 -11.56 11.05 1.69
C ASN A 113 -12.14 12.33 1.07
N ARG A 114 -11.53 12.94 0.05
CA ARG A 114 -12.08 14.05 -0.72
C ARG A 114 -12.93 13.60 -1.91
N SER A 115 -12.80 12.36 -2.35
CA SER A 115 -13.62 11.81 -3.43
C SER A 115 -15.00 11.38 -2.95
N SER A 116 -15.98 11.36 -3.85
CA SER A 116 -17.34 10.91 -3.54
C SER A 116 -17.38 9.44 -3.12
N ALA A 117 -18.40 9.04 -2.39
CA ALA A 117 -18.60 7.65 -1.97
C ALA A 117 -18.63 6.68 -3.17
N LYS A 118 -19.21 7.10 -4.30
CA LYS A 118 -19.27 6.30 -5.54
C LYS A 118 -17.88 6.03 -6.11
N THR A 119 -17.01 7.04 -6.13
CA THR A 119 -15.63 6.94 -6.60
C THR A 119 -14.78 6.10 -5.65
N GLN A 120 -14.94 6.29 -4.35
CA GLN A 120 -14.30 5.43 -3.34
C GLN A 120 -14.68 3.96 -3.54
N SER A 121 -15.96 3.66 -3.74
CA SER A 121 -16.43 2.29 -3.96
C SER A 121 -15.84 1.66 -5.21
N ALA A 122 -15.73 2.39 -6.31
CA ALA A 122 -15.13 1.90 -7.55
C ALA A 122 -13.65 1.54 -7.36
N MET A 123 -12.91 2.37 -6.63
CA MET A 123 -11.51 2.08 -6.31
C MET A 123 -11.35 0.84 -5.45
N LEU A 124 -12.15 0.74 -4.40
CA LEU A 124 -12.07 -0.39 -3.47
C LEU A 124 -12.50 -1.70 -4.12
N GLU A 125 -13.43 -1.64 -5.09
CA GLU A 125 -13.79 -2.80 -5.92
C GLU A 125 -12.60 -3.23 -6.79
N ALA A 126 -11.97 -2.31 -7.50
CA ALA A 126 -10.78 -2.61 -8.31
C ALA A 126 -9.65 -3.23 -7.47
N MET A 127 -9.43 -2.74 -6.25
CA MET A 127 -8.44 -3.30 -5.31
C MET A 127 -8.77 -4.75 -4.92
N GLN A 128 -10.04 -5.05 -4.70
CA GLN A 128 -10.48 -6.37 -4.27
C GLN A 128 -10.49 -7.37 -5.43
N GLU A 129 -11.08 -6.98 -6.56
CA GLU A 129 -11.26 -7.85 -7.72
C GLU A 129 -9.99 -7.99 -8.58
N LYS A 130 -9.01 -7.09 -8.41
CA LYS A 130 -7.77 -6.98 -9.21
C LYS A 130 -8.04 -6.88 -10.70
N GLN A 131 -9.17 -6.30 -11.05
CA GLN A 131 -9.60 -6.03 -12.42
C GLN A 131 -10.54 -4.83 -12.44
N THR A 132 -10.72 -4.27 -13.63
CA THR A 132 -11.71 -3.22 -13.90
C THR A 132 -12.64 -3.66 -15.02
N SER A 133 -13.86 -3.14 -15.03
CA SER A 133 -14.86 -3.39 -16.07
C SER A 133 -15.09 -2.13 -16.88
N ILE A 134 -14.86 -2.18 -18.20
CA ILE A 134 -14.99 -1.05 -19.11
C ILE A 134 -15.74 -1.53 -20.35
N GLY A 135 -16.89 -0.91 -20.64
CA GLY A 135 -17.69 -1.26 -21.83
C GLY A 135 -18.18 -2.72 -21.84
N GLY A 136 -18.36 -3.32 -20.68
CA GLY A 136 -18.80 -4.70 -20.52
C GLY A 136 -17.67 -5.74 -20.59
N GLU A 137 -16.42 -5.32 -20.78
CA GLU A 137 -15.25 -6.19 -20.76
C GLU A 137 -14.41 -6.00 -19.49
N ASN A 138 -13.79 -7.07 -19.01
CA ASN A 138 -12.94 -7.06 -17.84
C ASN A 138 -11.46 -6.96 -18.25
N TYR A 139 -10.76 -6.05 -17.57
CA TYR A 139 -9.34 -5.80 -17.78
C TYR A 139 -8.59 -6.06 -16.47
N ALA A 140 -7.70 -7.05 -16.48
CA ALA A 140 -6.88 -7.37 -15.32
C ALA A 140 -5.94 -6.21 -14.98
N LEU A 141 -5.79 -5.94 -13.68
CA LEU A 141 -4.76 -5.02 -13.19
C LEU A 141 -3.38 -5.67 -13.24
N PRO A 142 -2.30 -4.88 -13.34
CA PRO A 142 -0.94 -5.43 -13.34
C PRO A 142 -0.66 -6.25 -12.08
N ASP A 143 0.18 -7.28 -12.19
CA ASP A 143 0.70 -8.02 -11.04
C ASP A 143 2.23 -7.85 -10.96
N PRO A 144 2.74 -7.37 -9.84
CA PRO A 144 2.10 -6.94 -8.59
C PRO A 144 1.27 -5.66 -8.74
N PHE A 145 0.22 -5.55 -7.93
CA PHE A 145 -0.62 -4.36 -7.85
C PHE A 145 -0.78 -3.93 -6.39
N MET A 146 -0.44 -2.69 -6.10
CA MET A 146 -0.55 -2.13 -4.75
C MET A 146 -1.05 -0.69 -4.81
N VAL A 147 -2.06 -0.41 -3.99
CA VAL A 147 -2.59 0.93 -3.77
C VAL A 147 -2.08 1.47 -2.43
N LEU A 148 -1.56 2.69 -2.48
CA LEU A 148 -1.33 3.55 -1.33
C LEU A 148 -2.43 4.61 -1.35
N ALA A 149 -3.36 4.55 -0.42
CA ALA A 149 -4.36 5.60 -0.24
C ALA A 149 -3.91 6.51 0.89
N THR A 150 -4.09 7.83 0.73
CA THR A 150 -3.81 8.78 1.79
C THR A 150 -5.09 9.45 2.26
N GLN A 151 -5.14 9.75 3.55
CA GLN A 151 -6.17 10.61 4.12
C GLN A 151 -5.53 11.64 5.05
N ASN A 152 -6.10 12.85 5.08
CA ASN A 152 -5.71 13.89 6.01
C ASN A 152 -6.73 13.92 7.16
N PRO A 153 -6.31 13.68 8.42
CA PRO A 153 -7.23 13.67 9.55
C PRO A 153 -7.72 15.06 9.96
N ILE A 154 -7.07 16.13 9.49
CA ILE A 154 -7.32 17.52 9.95
C ILE A 154 -8.36 18.24 9.07
N GLU A 155 -8.58 17.80 7.83
CA GLU A 155 -9.53 18.42 6.91
C GLU A 155 -10.95 17.93 7.21
N GLU A 156 -11.78 18.79 7.80
CA GLU A 156 -13.17 18.46 8.16
C GLU A 156 -14.19 18.87 7.09
N GLU A 157 -13.93 19.95 6.33
CA GLU A 157 -14.87 20.44 5.31
C GLU A 157 -14.70 19.76 3.96
N GLY A 158 -15.79 19.23 3.41
CA GLY A 158 -15.81 18.61 2.08
C GLY A 158 -15.18 17.23 2.01
N THR A 159 -15.06 16.53 3.15
CA THR A 159 -14.51 15.17 3.21
C THR A 159 -15.64 14.15 3.39
N TYR A 160 -15.47 13.01 2.71
CA TYR A 160 -16.30 11.83 2.86
C TYR A 160 -15.53 10.79 3.69
N VAL A 161 -15.86 10.65 4.96
CA VAL A 161 -15.21 9.68 5.84
C VAL A 161 -15.30 8.28 5.23
N LEU A 162 -14.16 7.58 5.12
CA LEU A 162 -14.17 6.18 4.72
C LEU A 162 -14.93 5.36 5.76
N PRO A 163 -15.98 4.61 5.38
CA PRO A 163 -16.62 3.68 6.28
C PRO A 163 -15.63 2.60 6.77
N GLU A 164 -15.81 2.13 7.98
CA GLU A 164 -14.95 1.10 8.57
C GLU A 164 -14.86 -0.16 7.71
N ALA A 165 -15.97 -0.58 7.10
CA ALA A 165 -16.01 -1.72 6.19
C ALA A 165 -15.15 -1.51 4.92
N GLN A 166 -14.90 -0.26 4.53
CA GLN A 166 -14.01 0.07 3.42
C GLN A 166 -12.56 0.17 3.88
N MET A 167 -12.31 0.72 5.07
CA MET A 167 -10.97 0.73 5.67
C MET A 167 -10.44 -0.68 5.91
N ASP A 168 -11.30 -1.63 6.21
CA ASP A 168 -10.98 -3.04 6.43
C ASP A 168 -10.40 -3.75 5.17
N ARG A 169 -10.47 -3.13 3.99
CA ARG A 169 -9.86 -3.64 2.75
C ARG A 169 -8.37 -3.32 2.64
N PHE A 170 -7.89 -2.41 3.44
CA PHE A 170 -6.45 -2.13 3.55
C PHE A 170 -5.79 -3.12 4.51
N LEU A 171 -4.66 -3.66 4.09
CA LEU A 171 -3.87 -4.61 4.90
C LEU A 171 -3.25 -3.93 6.12
N MET A 172 -2.78 -2.70 5.94
CA MET A 172 -2.13 -1.90 6.96
C MET A 172 -2.62 -0.45 6.93
N LYS A 173 -2.58 0.19 8.09
CA LYS A 173 -2.66 1.64 8.24
C LYS A 173 -1.37 2.13 8.87
N GLU A 174 -0.73 3.13 8.29
CA GLU A 174 0.46 3.78 8.82
C GLU A 174 0.18 5.26 9.05
N VAL A 175 0.56 5.75 10.23
CA VAL A 175 0.45 7.16 10.58
C VAL A 175 1.82 7.81 10.44
N LEU A 176 1.94 8.73 9.48
CA LEU A 176 3.18 9.42 9.23
C LEU A 176 3.36 10.56 10.24
N THR A 177 4.55 10.62 10.80
CA THR A 177 4.99 11.69 11.69
C THR A 177 5.99 12.61 10.99
N TYR A 178 6.17 13.80 11.52
CA TYR A 178 7.21 14.70 11.01
C TYR A 178 8.60 14.09 11.16
N PRO A 179 9.52 14.38 10.22
CA PRO A 179 10.93 14.05 10.39
C PRO A 179 11.49 14.68 11.67
N THR A 180 12.53 14.07 12.22
CA THR A 180 13.29 14.68 13.29
C THR A 180 14.12 15.87 12.77
N PRO A 181 14.51 16.85 13.61
CA PRO A 181 15.33 17.98 13.16
C PRO A 181 16.60 17.58 12.38
N PRO A 182 17.36 16.55 12.78
CA PRO A 182 18.49 16.07 11.97
C PRO A 182 18.08 15.57 10.59
N GLN A 183 16.94 14.88 10.49
CA GLN A 183 16.41 14.39 9.20
C GLN A 183 15.93 15.55 8.31
N GLU A 184 15.29 16.56 8.88
CA GLU A 184 14.90 17.77 8.13
C GLU A 184 16.15 18.50 7.59
N LEU A 185 17.21 18.64 8.40
CA LEU A 185 18.47 19.20 7.95
C LEU A 185 19.07 18.40 6.80
N GLU A 186 19.06 17.08 6.88
CA GLU A 186 19.54 16.21 5.81
C GLU A 186 18.72 16.39 4.52
N ILE A 187 17.39 16.51 4.62
CA ILE A 187 16.51 16.77 3.47
C ILE A 187 16.93 18.08 2.78
N LEU A 188 17.09 19.16 3.55
CA LEU A 188 17.52 20.45 3.01
C LEU A 188 18.88 20.39 2.35
N GLN A 189 19.84 19.68 2.94
CA GLN A 189 21.17 19.48 2.37
C GLN A 189 21.13 18.71 1.06
N ARG A 190 20.35 17.64 0.98
CA ARG A 190 20.16 16.83 -0.24
C ARG A 190 19.52 17.64 -1.37
N ILE A 191 18.54 18.50 -1.04
CA ILE A 191 17.92 19.40 -2.00
C ILE A 191 18.94 20.44 -2.49
N ALA A 192 19.66 21.10 -1.58
CA ALA A 192 20.65 22.14 -1.91
C ALA A 192 21.79 21.62 -2.81
N THR A 193 22.17 20.35 -2.65
CA THR A 193 23.21 19.71 -3.47
C THR A 193 22.67 19.02 -4.73
N GLY A 194 21.36 19.09 -5.00
CA GLY A 194 20.71 18.43 -6.13
C GLY A 194 20.71 16.90 -6.04
N GLN A 195 21.03 16.34 -4.87
CA GLN A 195 21.12 14.88 -4.70
C GLN A 195 19.75 14.20 -4.91
N MET A 196 18.65 14.86 -4.56
CA MET A 196 17.30 14.33 -4.70
C MET A 196 16.88 14.13 -6.16
N THR A 197 17.46 14.88 -7.08
CA THR A 197 17.12 14.85 -8.53
C THR A 197 18.11 14.04 -9.36
N ARG A 198 19.20 13.57 -8.78
CA ARG A 198 20.18 12.73 -9.48
C ARG A 198 19.56 11.40 -9.90
N PRO A 199 19.97 10.81 -11.04
CA PRO A 199 19.58 9.46 -11.41
C PRO A 199 19.84 8.46 -10.29
N LEU A 200 18.99 7.46 -10.17
CA LEU A 200 19.22 6.35 -9.23
C LEU A 200 20.47 5.58 -9.66
N THR A 201 21.38 5.34 -8.73
CA THR A 201 22.56 4.50 -8.94
C THR A 201 22.34 3.09 -8.42
N ALA A 202 21.47 2.92 -7.43
CA ALA A 202 21.04 1.62 -6.95
C ALA A 202 20.19 0.90 -8.01
N GLN A 203 20.45 -0.37 -8.23
CA GLN A 203 19.71 -1.16 -9.18
C GLN A 203 18.39 -1.63 -8.57
N PRO A 204 17.23 -1.41 -9.24
CA PRO A 204 15.95 -1.95 -8.81
C PRO A 204 15.94 -3.48 -8.89
N ILE A 205 15.05 -4.10 -8.14
CA ILE A 205 14.67 -5.50 -8.39
C ILE A 205 13.63 -5.55 -9.49
N SER A 206 13.42 -6.71 -10.08
CA SER A 206 12.40 -6.88 -11.11
C SER A 206 11.02 -7.21 -10.51
N LEU A 207 9.97 -7.08 -11.32
CA LEU A 207 8.63 -7.53 -10.93
C LEU A 207 8.59 -9.05 -10.69
N ASP A 208 9.41 -9.83 -11.40
CA ASP A 208 9.54 -11.27 -11.15
C ASP A 208 10.24 -11.56 -9.82
N ASP A 209 11.20 -10.72 -9.40
CA ASP A 209 11.78 -10.82 -8.06
C ASP A 209 10.72 -10.53 -6.98
N VAL A 210 9.80 -9.61 -7.19
CA VAL A 210 8.69 -9.36 -6.27
C VAL A 210 7.78 -10.59 -6.17
N ARG A 211 7.43 -11.21 -7.31
CA ARG A 211 6.63 -12.46 -7.33
C ARG A 211 7.35 -13.59 -6.61
N PHE A 212 8.65 -13.72 -6.84
CA PHE A 212 9.48 -14.69 -6.11
C PHE A 212 9.44 -14.45 -4.59
N LEU A 213 9.63 -13.21 -4.13
CA LEU A 213 9.55 -12.87 -2.71
C LEU A 213 8.17 -13.14 -2.11
N ARG A 214 7.09 -12.84 -2.85
CA ARG A 214 5.73 -13.19 -2.44
C ARG A 214 5.53 -14.69 -2.26
N GLY A 215 6.04 -15.49 -3.20
CA GLY A 215 6.03 -16.95 -3.06
C GLY A 215 6.73 -17.43 -1.78
N LEU A 216 7.86 -16.81 -1.42
CA LEU A 216 8.53 -17.11 -0.14
C LEU A 216 7.69 -16.71 1.07
N VAL A 217 6.96 -15.59 1.00
CA VAL A 217 6.04 -15.18 2.08
C VAL A 217 4.92 -16.21 2.25
N ASP A 218 4.38 -16.74 1.16
CA ASP A 218 3.35 -17.79 1.20
C ASP A 218 3.88 -19.08 1.82
N ASP A 219 5.15 -19.40 1.65
CA ASP A 219 5.82 -20.59 2.17
C ASP A 219 6.28 -20.44 3.65
N VAL A 220 6.18 -19.26 4.25
CA VAL A 220 6.57 -19.08 5.67
C VAL A 220 5.64 -19.87 6.57
N TYR A 221 6.21 -20.79 7.33
CA TYR A 221 5.46 -21.56 8.29
C TYR A 221 4.98 -20.69 9.46
N VAL A 222 3.71 -20.80 9.77
CA VAL A 222 3.09 -20.16 10.94
C VAL A 222 2.57 -21.24 11.87
N ASP A 223 3.14 -21.32 13.06
CA ASP A 223 2.72 -22.30 14.07
C ASP A 223 1.26 -22.06 14.52
N ASP A 224 0.57 -23.12 14.88
CA ASP A 224 -0.82 -23.05 15.33
C ASP A 224 -0.99 -22.24 16.62
N SER A 225 0.02 -22.18 17.48
CA SER A 225 0.02 -21.32 18.66
C SER A 225 -0.05 -19.84 18.29
N ILE A 226 0.65 -19.42 17.23
CA ILE A 226 0.60 -18.06 16.71
C ILE A 226 -0.76 -17.77 16.09
N LYS A 227 -1.33 -18.70 15.32
CA LYS A 227 -2.68 -18.55 14.76
C LYS A 227 -3.72 -18.37 15.87
N ARG A 228 -3.66 -19.16 16.94
CA ARG A 228 -4.53 -19.01 18.11
C ARG A 228 -4.32 -17.66 18.80
N TYR A 229 -3.08 -17.24 18.97
CA TYR A 229 -2.77 -15.92 19.54
C TYR A 229 -3.38 -14.78 18.72
N VAL A 230 -3.29 -14.83 17.38
CA VAL A 230 -3.93 -13.85 16.49
C VAL A 230 -5.44 -13.86 16.66
N VAL A 231 -6.07 -15.05 16.71
CA VAL A 231 -7.51 -15.17 16.95
C VAL A 231 -7.91 -14.58 18.30
N ASP A 232 -7.13 -14.82 19.36
CA ASP A 232 -7.38 -14.25 20.68
C ASP A 232 -7.29 -12.73 20.68
N LEU A 233 -6.30 -12.15 20.00
CA LEU A 233 -6.17 -10.70 19.84
C LEU A 233 -7.42 -10.11 19.15
N ILE A 234 -7.84 -10.69 18.03
CA ILE A 234 -9.01 -10.22 17.28
C ILE A 234 -10.28 -10.31 18.13
N ASN A 235 -10.49 -11.43 18.82
CA ASN A 235 -11.66 -11.59 19.70
C ASN A 235 -11.62 -10.67 20.93
N THR A 236 -10.45 -10.34 21.44
CA THR A 236 -10.30 -9.34 22.50
C THR A 236 -10.85 -7.98 22.06
N THR A 237 -10.59 -7.55 20.80
CA THR A 237 -11.16 -6.31 20.26
C THR A 237 -12.68 -6.34 20.10
N ARG A 238 -13.29 -7.53 20.06
CA ARG A 238 -14.75 -7.76 19.98
C ARG A 238 -15.39 -7.99 21.35
N PHE A 239 -14.62 -7.79 22.42
CA PHE A 239 -15.07 -8.04 23.82
C PHE A 239 -15.47 -9.49 24.10
N SER A 240 -15.03 -10.45 23.29
CA SER A 240 -15.38 -11.88 23.37
C SER A 240 -14.16 -12.79 23.52
N GLY A 241 -12.98 -12.23 23.68
CA GLY A 241 -11.74 -12.98 23.82
C GLY A 241 -11.55 -13.63 25.21
N PRO A 242 -10.68 -14.64 25.31
CA PRO A 242 -10.38 -15.33 26.58
C PRO A 242 -9.60 -14.45 27.57
N ARG A 243 -9.08 -13.32 27.10
CA ARG A 243 -8.27 -12.35 27.90
C ARG A 243 -8.89 -10.97 27.80
N PRO A 244 -9.92 -10.66 28.60
CA PRO A 244 -10.55 -9.35 28.59
C PRO A 244 -9.56 -8.28 29.06
N VAL A 245 -9.56 -7.14 28.38
CA VAL A 245 -8.80 -5.94 28.77
C VAL A 245 -9.78 -4.96 29.40
N PRO A 246 -9.68 -4.68 30.72
CA PRO A 246 -10.58 -3.77 31.38
C PRO A 246 -10.56 -2.37 30.75
N GLY A 247 -11.72 -1.79 30.48
CA GLY A 247 -11.86 -0.44 29.92
C GLY A 247 -11.63 -0.35 28.41
N LEU A 248 -11.39 -1.46 27.71
CA LEU A 248 -11.16 -1.47 26.28
C LEU A 248 -12.37 -0.93 25.50
N GLU A 249 -13.57 -1.16 25.98
CA GLU A 249 -14.83 -0.69 25.41
C GLU A 249 -14.92 0.84 25.28
N ARG A 250 -14.13 1.57 26.05
CA ARG A 250 -14.05 3.04 25.97
C ARG A 250 -13.20 3.52 24.78
N HIS A 251 -12.37 2.65 24.23
CA HIS A 251 -11.37 2.98 23.21
C HIS A 251 -11.63 2.28 21.88
N VAL A 252 -12.36 1.19 21.89
CA VAL A 252 -12.69 0.39 20.70
C VAL A 252 -14.18 0.45 20.45
N ARG A 253 -14.58 1.18 19.41
CA ARG A 253 -15.98 1.31 19.00
C ARG A 253 -16.47 0.07 18.25
N VAL A 254 -15.62 -0.47 17.37
CA VAL A 254 -15.93 -1.65 16.55
C VAL A 254 -14.70 -2.56 16.59
N GLY A 255 -14.92 -3.85 16.90
CA GLY A 255 -13.86 -4.86 16.91
C GLY A 255 -13.37 -5.20 15.51
N ALA A 256 -12.14 -5.68 15.42
CA ALA A 256 -11.52 -6.06 14.16
C ALA A 256 -12.27 -7.21 13.47
N SER A 257 -12.34 -7.17 12.14
CA SER A 257 -12.90 -8.25 11.32
C SER A 257 -11.91 -9.44 11.21
N PRO A 258 -12.34 -10.58 10.66
CA PRO A 258 -11.43 -11.68 10.34
C PRO A 258 -10.28 -11.26 9.41
N ARG A 259 -10.47 -10.24 8.56
CA ARG A 259 -9.41 -9.67 7.71
C ARG A 259 -8.26 -9.10 8.52
N GLY A 260 -8.53 -8.51 9.69
CA GLY A 260 -7.49 -8.07 10.62
C GLY A 260 -6.57 -9.20 11.07
N GLY A 261 -7.12 -10.38 11.36
CA GLY A 261 -6.34 -11.58 11.68
C GLY A 261 -5.50 -12.07 10.50
N ILE A 262 -6.09 -12.09 9.31
CA ILE A 262 -5.37 -12.44 8.07
C ILE A 262 -4.24 -11.45 7.83
N ALA A 263 -4.49 -10.16 8.01
CA ALA A 263 -3.49 -9.11 7.85
C ALA A 263 -2.31 -9.28 8.82
N LEU A 264 -2.57 -9.52 10.11
CA LEU A 264 -1.52 -9.79 11.10
C LEU A 264 -0.65 -10.98 10.68
N MET A 265 -1.26 -12.07 10.25
CA MET A 265 -0.52 -13.26 9.80
C MET A 265 0.31 -12.95 8.55
N ARG A 266 -0.28 -12.36 7.52
CA ARG A 266 0.40 -12.06 6.24
C ARG A 266 1.55 -11.07 6.41
N VAL A 267 1.36 -10.02 7.19
CA VAL A 267 2.42 -9.06 7.50
C VAL A 267 3.51 -9.70 8.33
N GLY A 268 3.16 -10.55 9.30
CA GLY A 268 4.13 -11.33 10.07
C GLY A 268 5.00 -12.23 9.20
N GLN A 269 4.41 -12.93 8.24
CA GLN A 269 5.14 -13.72 7.24
C GLN A 269 6.07 -12.87 6.38
N ALA A 270 5.59 -11.71 5.89
CA ALA A 270 6.42 -10.78 5.12
C ALA A 270 7.60 -10.25 5.95
N HIS A 271 7.36 -9.91 7.21
CA HIS A 271 8.42 -9.50 8.15
C HIS A 271 9.45 -10.62 8.40
N ALA A 272 9.04 -11.88 8.49
CA ALA A 272 9.96 -12.99 8.63
C ALA A 272 10.94 -13.04 7.44
N ILE A 273 10.43 -12.94 6.20
CA ILE A 273 11.27 -12.91 5.00
C ILE A 273 12.19 -11.69 5.00
N LEU A 274 11.67 -10.50 5.37
CA LEU A 274 12.49 -9.28 5.48
C LEU A 274 13.55 -9.39 6.57
N ALA A 275 13.34 -10.19 7.60
CA ALA A 275 14.30 -10.49 8.64
C ALA A 275 15.24 -11.67 8.30
N GLY A 276 15.08 -12.30 7.13
CA GLY A 276 15.88 -13.45 6.71
C GLY A 276 15.50 -14.74 7.43
N ARG A 277 14.25 -14.85 7.90
CA ARG A 277 13.73 -16.02 8.61
C ARG A 277 12.72 -16.77 7.73
N ALA A 278 12.63 -18.09 7.91
CA ALA A 278 11.66 -18.95 7.23
C ALA A 278 10.43 -19.26 8.11
N CYS A 279 10.41 -18.80 9.35
CA CYS A 279 9.34 -18.95 10.33
C CYS A 279 9.37 -17.79 11.33
#